data_1ababc271c9d3158de5cc026f6ffb3e1
#
_entry.id   1ababc271c9d3158de5cc026f6ffb3e1
#
_cell.length_a   1.000
_cell.length_b   1.000
_cell.length_c   1.000
_cell.angle_alpha   90.00
_cell.angle_beta   90.00
_cell.angle_gamma   90.00
#
_symmetry.space_group_name_H-M   'P 1'
#
loop_
_entity.id
_entity.type
_entity.pdbx_description
1 polymer ?
#
loop_
_entity_poly.entity_id
_entity_poly.type
_entity_poly.pdbx_seq_one_letter_code
_entity_poly.pdbx_strand_id
1 'polypeptide(L)'
;MNAEKGRVPNIVYGYDKTIGDYFNLAINKEESKVVQQIYKWYTEEGYGAAKIANMLNEKGYKTKRNCKWSQNATCRILTNEIYTGKIINGKQEVSDFLTGQRRDKDETEWMVVERPELRIIEDETFEKAQEILRGRHDAFNLSHERQSNKHLFSTLIKCKECGWSFRRTVRTYKNTYVRWVCSGRNGRGVDSCPNKTVVDEEELIEVLQEYFTNVLKQKKKVIAHVVNEFQRVYKAKDENVEYEKELNAELAKLQKTRQNIWICIRMI
;
A
#
# COMPACT_ATOMS: atom_id res chain seq x y z
N MET A 1 22.23 -2.36 -17.18
CA MET A 1 23.52 -2.28 -16.45
C MET A 1 23.43 -2.69 -14.95
N ASN A 2 22.63 -2.05 -14.10
CA ASN A 2 22.59 -2.45 -12.67
C ASN A 2 21.70 -3.66 -12.38
N ALA A 3 20.68 -3.89 -13.19
CA ALA A 3 19.76 -5.02 -13.04
C ALA A 3 20.42 -6.36 -13.39
N GLU A 4 21.25 -6.38 -14.41
CA GLU A 4 22.04 -7.53 -14.87
C GLU A 4 23.08 -8.00 -13.84
N LYS A 5 23.49 -7.10 -12.95
CA LYS A 5 24.43 -7.40 -11.84
C LYS A 5 23.73 -7.93 -10.57
N GLY A 6 22.44 -8.21 -10.62
CA GLY A 6 21.68 -8.70 -9.48
C GLY A 6 21.48 -7.65 -8.37
N ARG A 7 21.13 -6.42 -8.75
CA ARG A 7 20.85 -5.35 -7.77
C ARG A 7 19.60 -5.68 -6.94
N VAL A 8 19.74 -5.58 -5.62
CA VAL A 8 18.63 -5.71 -4.66
C VAL A 8 18.42 -4.37 -3.93
N PRO A 9 17.55 -3.48 -4.42
CA PRO A 9 17.34 -2.16 -3.83
C PRO A 9 16.62 -2.24 -2.48
N ASN A 10 15.75 -3.23 -2.31
CA ASN A 10 14.90 -3.36 -1.12
C ASN A 10 15.62 -4.08 0.03
N ILE A 11 15.14 -3.82 1.25
CA ILE A 11 15.51 -4.59 2.43
C ILE A 11 14.69 -5.88 2.40
N VAL A 12 15.39 -7.03 2.42
CA VAL A 12 14.77 -8.36 2.39
C VAL A 12 15.01 -9.05 3.74
N TYR A 13 13.96 -9.60 4.32
CA TYR A 13 14.06 -10.39 5.55
C TYR A 13 14.84 -11.67 5.30
N GLY A 14 15.69 -12.06 6.21
CA GLY A 14 16.59 -13.23 6.02
C GLY A 14 17.98 -12.86 5.53
N TYR A 15 18.21 -11.60 5.15
CA TYR A 15 19.51 -11.14 4.66
C TYR A 15 19.93 -9.83 5.31
N ASP A 16 21.22 -9.71 5.57
CA ASP A 16 21.88 -8.45 5.97
C ASP A 16 22.51 -7.79 4.76
N LYS A 17 22.55 -6.47 4.80
CA LYS A 17 23.02 -5.63 3.71
C LYS A 17 23.75 -4.43 4.27
N THR A 18 24.94 -4.16 3.76
CA THR A 18 25.67 -2.94 4.10
C THR A 18 24.97 -1.72 3.53
N ILE A 19 24.87 -0.64 4.30
CA ILE A 19 24.24 0.60 3.86
C ILE A 19 24.99 1.13 2.64
N GLY A 20 24.24 1.43 1.56
CA GLY A 20 24.82 1.90 0.29
C GLY A 20 25.26 0.79 -0.66
N ASP A 21 25.40 -0.44 -0.21
CA ASP A 21 25.68 -1.58 -1.07
C ASP A 21 24.38 -2.30 -1.49
N TYR A 22 24.14 -2.36 -2.78
CA TYR A 22 22.93 -2.96 -3.35
C TYR A 22 23.19 -4.33 -4.02
N PHE A 23 24.42 -4.82 -3.98
CA PHE A 23 24.85 -6.03 -4.68
C PHE A 23 25.29 -7.13 -3.73
N ASN A 24 25.86 -6.77 -2.58
CA ASN A 24 26.33 -7.73 -1.61
C ASN A 24 25.31 -7.92 -0.49
N LEU A 25 24.74 -9.13 -0.46
CA LEU A 25 23.85 -9.61 0.58
C LEU A 25 24.56 -10.75 1.33
N ALA A 26 24.34 -10.80 2.64
CA ALA A 26 24.77 -11.91 3.47
C ALA A 26 23.54 -12.55 4.14
N ILE A 27 23.51 -13.87 4.28
CA ILE A 27 22.42 -14.56 4.98
C ILE A 27 22.48 -14.22 6.47
N ASN A 28 21.39 -13.68 7.01
CA ASN A 28 21.23 -13.50 8.45
C ASN A 28 20.79 -14.81 9.08
N LYS A 29 21.64 -15.39 9.93
CA LYS A 29 21.45 -16.74 10.51
C LYS A 29 20.17 -16.86 11.35
N GLU A 30 19.74 -15.83 12.05
CA GLU A 30 18.53 -15.87 12.88
C GLU A 30 17.26 -15.71 12.02
N GLU A 31 17.28 -14.73 11.11
CA GLU A 31 16.14 -14.47 10.24
C GLU A 31 15.93 -15.60 9.21
N SER A 32 17.00 -16.24 8.74
CA SER A 32 16.90 -17.38 7.80
C SER A 32 16.18 -18.58 8.42
N LYS A 33 16.39 -18.86 9.71
CA LYS A 33 15.64 -19.90 10.44
C LYS A 33 14.15 -19.58 10.49
N VAL A 34 13.79 -18.29 10.66
CA VAL A 34 12.40 -17.87 10.64
C VAL A 34 11.79 -18.04 9.25
N VAL A 35 12.54 -17.71 8.19
CA VAL A 35 12.10 -17.96 6.80
C VAL A 35 11.85 -19.45 6.56
N GLN A 36 12.78 -20.33 6.94
CA GLN A 36 12.62 -21.78 6.85
C GLN A 36 11.38 -22.26 7.62
N GLN A 37 11.16 -21.73 8.83
CA GLN A 37 9.99 -22.07 9.62
C GLN A 37 8.67 -21.62 8.99
N ILE A 38 8.64 -20.45 8.32
CA ILE A 38 7.46 -19.96 7.57
C ILE A 38 7.12 -20.94 6.45
N TYR A 39 8.11 -21.36 5.67
CA TYR A 39 7.90 -22.33 4.58
C TYR A 39 7.44 -23.67 5.12
N LYS A 40 8.06 -24.19 6.18
CA LYS A 40 7.65 -25.44 6.83
C LYS A 40 6.18 -25.40 7.28
N TRP A 41 5.77 -24.37 8.00
CA TRP A 41 4.39 -24.18 8.42
C TRP A 41 3.41 -24.09 7.25
N TYR A 42 3.85 -23.50 6.14
CA TYR A 42 3.00 -23.32 4.98
C TYR A 42 2.85 -24.58 4.13
N THR A 43 3.95 -25.29 3.86
CA THR A 43 4.00 -26.44 2.93
C THR A 43 3.76 -27.79 3.59
N GLU A 44 4.14 -27.96 4.85
CA GLU A 44 4.00 -29.21 5.58
C GLU A 44 2.78 -29.22 6.51
N GLU A 45 2.61 -28.14 7.30
CA GLU A 45 1.53 -28.05 8.29
C GLU A 45 0.26 -27.40 7.73
N GLY A 46 0.29 -26.87 6.49
CA GLY A 46 -0.88 -26.37 5.76
C GLY A 46 -1.46 -25.06 6.31
N TYR A 47 -0.73 -24.33 7.19
CA TYR A 47 -1.24 -23.10 7.76
C TYR A 47 -1.36 -21.99 6.70
N GLY A 48 -2.39 -21.14 6.84
CA GLY A 48 -2.58 -19.95 6.01
C GLY A 48 -1.63 -18.82 6.41
N ALA A 49 -1.26 -17.96 5.45
CA ALA A 49 -0.34 -16.85 5.67
C ALA A 49 -0.75 -15.91 6.83
N ALA A 50 -2.07 -15.72 7.05
CA ALA A 50 -2.58 -14.92 8.16
C ALA A 50 -2.33 -15.61 9.52
N LYS A 51 -2.53 -16.94 9.61
CA LYS A 51 -2.26 -17.72 10.82
C LYS A 51 -0.76 -17.71 11.13
N ILE A 52 0.10 -17.91 10.12
CA ILE A 52 1.56 -17.85 10.27
C ILE A 52 1.99 -16.49 10.80
N ALA A 53 1.42 -15.38 10.26
CA ALA A 53 1.71 -14.04 10.76
C ALA A 53 1.37 -13.86 12.24
N ASN A 54 0.22 -14.40 12.69
CA ASN A 54 -0.18 -14.36 14.09
C ASN A 54 0.78 -15.18 14.97
N MET A 55 1.14 -16.40 14.55
CA MET A 55 2.08 -17.25 15.28
C MET A 55 3.47 -16.59 15.44
N LEU A 56 3.95 -15.90 14.39
CA LEU A 56 5.20 -15.14 14.46
C LEU A 56 5.10 -13.98 15.47
N ASN A 57 3.97 -13.29 15.51
CA ASN A 57 3.71 -12.19 16.45
C ASN A 57 3.61 -12.69 17.90
N GLU A 58 2.95 -13.83 18.14
CA GLU A 58 2.84 -14.47 19.45
C GLU A 58 4.22 -14.91 19.97
N LYS A 59 5.08 -15.41 19.08
CA LYS A 59 6.47 -15.75 19.42
C LYS A 59 7.40 -14.53 19.53
N GLY A 60 6.88 -13.30 19.36
CA GLY A 60 7.64 -12.06 19.50
C GLY A 60 8.53 -11.69 18.30
N TYR A 61 8.51 -12.47 17.21
CA TYR A 61 9.28 -12.13 16.01
C TYR A 61 8.79 -10.82 15.39
N LYS A 62 9.73 -10.01 14.90
CA LYS A 62 9.46 -8.75 14.21
C LYS A 62 9.93 -8.82 12.77
N THR A 63 9.31 -8.02 11.91
CA THR A 63 9.81 -7.83 10.54
C THR A 63 11.11 -7.03 10.55
N LYS A 64 11.85 -6.99 9.44
CA LYS A 64 13.09 -6.20 9.29
C LYS A 64 12.93 -4.71 9.64
N ARG A 65 11.70 -4.18 9.58
CA ARG A 65 11.36 -2.80 9.98
C ARG A 65 10.84 -2.70 11.42
N ASN A 66 11.09 -3.70 12.23
CA ASN A 66 10.63 -3.80 13.62
C ASN A 66 9.09 -3.69 13.80
N CYS A 67 8.32 -4.04 12.77
CA CYS A 67 6.86 -4.05 12.80
C CYS A 67 6.31 -5.45 13.09
N LYS A 68 5.03 -5.52 13.48
CA LYS A 68 4.30 -6.80 13.56
C LYS A 68 4.16 -7.44 12.16
N TRP A 69 4.18 -8.76 12.12
CA TRP A 69 3.91 -9.52 10.91
C TRP A 69 2.45 -9.35 10.49
N SER A 70 2.23 -9.32 9.20
CA SER A 70 0.91 -9.29 8.56
C SER A 70 0.82 -10.39 7.52
N GLN A 71 -0.39 -10.76 7.12
CA GLN A 71 -0.60 -11.71 6.02
C GLN A 71 0.20 -11.33 4.77
N ASN A 72 0.17 -10.04 4.39
CA ASN A 72 0.91 -9.57 3.21
C ASN A 72 2.43 -9.70 3.37
N ALA A 73 2.96 -9.49 4.57
CA ALA A 73 4.39 -9.69 4.81
C ALA A 73 4.77 -11.17 4.67
N THR A 74 3.95 -12.08 5.19
CA THR A 74 4.16 -13.54 5.04
C THR A 74 4.03 -13.96 3.57
N CYS A 75 3.02 -13.47 2.84
CA CYS A 75 2.89 -13.75 1.41
C CYS A 75 4.11 -13.28 0.61
N ARG A 76 4.67 -12.10 0.94
CA ARG A 76 5.90 -11.61 0.29
C ARG A 76 7.11 -12.50 0.53
N ILE A 77 7.21 -13.13 1.72
CA ILE A 77 8.25 -14.16 1.96
C ILE A 77 8.00 -15.35 1.04
N LEU A 78 6.78 -15.88 1.01
CA LEU A 78 6.43 -17.09 0.24
C LEU A 78 6.55 -16.91 -1.28
N THR A 79 6.50 -15.69 -1.81
CA THR A 79 6.54 -15.40 -3.26
C THR A 79 7.87 -14.83 -3.75
N ASN A 80 8.85 -14.65 -2.86
CA ASN A 80 10.12 -14.03 -3.26
C ASN A 80 11.16 -15.08 -3.61
N GLU A 81 11.52 -15.13 -4.88
CA GLU A 81 12.47 -16.10 -5.43
C GLU A 81 13.91 -15.93 -4.94
N ILE A 82 14.24 -14.82 -4.28
CA ILE A 82 15.57 -14.62 -3.70
C ILE A 82 15.94 -15.73 -2.70
N TYR A 83 14.94 -16.33 -2.05
CA TYR A 83 15.17 -17.40 -1.08
C TYR A 83 15.66 -18.70 -1.71
N THR A 84 15.47 -18.89 -3.01
CA THR A 84 16.06 -19.98 -3.79
C THR A 84 17.43 -19.59 -4.40
N GLY A 85 17.93 -18.39 -4.10
CA GLY A 85 19.17 -17.87 -4.67
C GLY A 85 19.00 -17.21 -6.04
N LYS A 86 17.79 -16.90 -6.46
CA LYS A 86 17.51 -16.22 -7.74
C LYS A 86 17.12 -14.77 -7.50
N ILE A 87 17.88 -13.82 -8.04
CA ILE A 87 17.57 -12.40 -8.01
C ILE A 87 16.95 -12.01 -9.35
N ILE A 88 15.66 -11.64 -9.34
CA ILE A 88 14.92 -11.27 -10.53
C ILE A 88 14.67 -9.76 -10.54
N ASN A 89 15.12 -9.13 -11.60
CA ASN A 89 14.93 -7.71 -11.85
C ASN A 89 14.18 -7.49 -13.17
N GLY A 90 13.63 -6.28 -13.36
CA GLY A 90 13.00 -5.90 -14.63
C GLY A 90 11.60 -6.48 -14.84
N LYS A 91 10.92 -6.95 -13.79
CA LYS A 91 9.52 -7.46 -13.88
C LYS A 91 8.52 -6.41 -14.38
N GLN A 92 8.84 -5.13 -14.20
CA GLN A 92 7.98 -4.01 -14.60
C GLN A 92 8.78 -2.93 -15.31
N GLU A 93 8.14 -2.24 -16.25
CA GLU A 93 8.67 -1.03 -16.87
C GLU A 93 7.70 0.15 -16.70
N VAL A 94 8.21 1.36 -16.83
CA VAL A 94 7.39 2.58 -16.83
C VAL A 94 6.83 2.73 -18.24
N SER A 95 5.51 2.55 -18.42
CA SER A 95 4.82 2.68 -19.70
C SER A 95 4.56 4.14 -20.08
N ASP A 96 4.38 5.00 -19.09
CA ASP A 96 4.22 6.44 -19.27
C ASP A 96 5.08 7.19 -18.25
N PHE A 97 6.03 7.93 -18.74
CA PHE A 97 6.98 8.68 -17.92
C PHE A 97 6.34 9.87 -17.20
N LEU A 98 5.29 10.47 -17.77
CA LEU A 98 4.60 11.63 -17.20
C LEU A 98 3.72 11.23 -16.01
N THR A 99 2.98 10.12 -16.15
CA THR A 99 2.08 9.62 -15.10
C THR A 99 2.76 8.62 -14.17
N GLY A 100 3.93 8.10 -14.53
CA GLY A 100 4.63 7.05 -13.79
C GLY A 100 3.91 5.70 -13.85
N GLN A 101 2.97 5.51 -14.79
CA GLN A 101 2.26 4.25 -14.97
C GLN A 101 3.22 3.14 -15.32
N ARG A 102 3.05 1.98 -14.68
CA ARG A 102 3.88 0.79 -14.89
C ARG A 102 3.06 -0.31 -15.53
N ARG A 103 3.70 -1.06 -16.42
CA ARG A 103 3.19 -2.32 -16.97
C ARG A 103 4.11 -3.47 -16.62
N ASP A 104 3.54 -4.65 -16.47
CA ASP A 104 4.32 -5.87 -16.27
C ASP A 104 4.95 -6.28 -17.60
N LYS A 105 6.16 -6.80 -17.54
CA LYS A 105 6.90 -7.36 -18.68
C LYS A 105 6.70 -8.87 -18.72
N ASP A 106 6.86 -9.43 -19.92
CA ASP A 106 6.89 -10.87 -20.07
C ASP A 106 8.07 -11.49 -19.32
N GLU A 107 7.87 -12.70 -18.81
CA GLU A 107 8.90 -13.41 -18.02
C GLU A 107 10.20 -13.61 -18.80
N THR A 108 10.13 -13.70 -20.13
CA THR A 108 11.28 -13.82 -21.03
C THR A 108 12.17 -12.58 -21.05
N GLU A 109 11.64 -11.43 -20.65
CA GLU A 109 12.37 -10.16 -20.58
C GLU A 109 12.94 -9.88 -19.18
N TRP A 110 12.69 -10.76 -18.22
CA TRP A 110 13.20 -10.58 -16.87
C TRP A 110 14.70 -10.86 -16.80
N MET A 111 15.38 -10.07 -15.99
CA MET A 111 16.81 -10.26 -15.74
C MET A 111 16.97 -11.14 -14.50
N VAL A 112 17.32 -12.39 -14.70
CA VAL A 112 17.55 -13.38 -13.65
C VAL A 112 19.05 -13.52 -13.40
N VAL A 113 19.46 -13.34 -12.16
CA VAL A 113 20.85 -13.55 -11.72
C VAL A 113 20.85 -14.64 -10.64
N GLU A 114 21.55 -15.72 -10.89
CA GLU A 114 21.70 -16.82 -9.93
C GLU A 114 22.82 -16.52 -8.92
N ARG A 115 22.49 -16.67 -7.65
CA ARG A 115 23.39 -16.46 -6.51
C ARG A 115 23.15 -17.62 -5.52
N PRO A 116 23.68 -18.82 -5.80
CA PRO A 116 23.46 -20.02 -4.96
C PRO A 116 23.87 -19.82 -3.50
N GLU A 117 24.85 -18.97 -3.24
CA GLU A 117 25.31 -18.62 -1.89
C GLU A 117 24.25 -17.89 -1.04
N LEU A 118 23.20 -17.37 -1.66
CA LEU A 118 22.07 -16.71 -0.99
C LEU A 118 20.89 -17.66 -0.74
N ARG A 119 20.99 -18.91 -1.10
CA ARG A 119 19.91 -19.89 -0.94
C ARG A 119 19.59 -20.14 0.53
N ILE A 120 18.33 -20.00 0.90
CA ILE A 120 17.78 -20.32 2.23
C ILE A 120 16.79 -21.48 2.11
N ILE A 121 16.09 -21.58 0.97
CA ILE A 121 15.02 -22.56 0.71
C ILE A 121 15.36 -23.33 -0.57
N GLU A 122 15.10 -24.63 -0.56
CA GLU A 122 15.24 -25.47 -1.74
C GLU A 122 14.15 -25.18 -2.78
N ASP A 123 14.47 -25.32 -4.07
CA ASP A 123 13.57 -25.04 -5.18
C ASP A 123 12.26 -25.86 -5.06
N GLU A 124 12.32 -27.13 -4.70
CA GLU A 124 11.14 -27.99 -4.51
C GLU A 124 10.16 -27.45 -3.44
N THR A 125 10.70 -26.96 -2.32
CA THR A 125 9.89 -26.38 -1.24
C THR A 125 9.25 -25.09 -1.69
N PHE A 126 9.96 -24.27 -2.46
CA PHE A 126 9.44 -23.03 -3.03
C PHE A 126 8.32 -23.31 -4.02
N GLU A 127 8.52 -24.24 -4.97
CA GLU A 127 7.52 -24.62 -5.97
C GLU A 127 6.25 -25.17 -5.32
N LYS A 128 6.39 -26.03 -4.32
CA LYS A 128 5.26 -26.52 -3.53
C LYS A 128 4.48 -25.39 -2.86
N ALA A 129 5.18 -24.39 -2.33
CA ALA A 129 4.53 -23.20 -1.78
C ALA A 129 3.76 -22.39 -2.84
N GLN A 130 4.32 -22.25 -4.07
CA GLN A 130 3.64 -21.60 -5.19
C GLN A 130 2.39 -22.34 -5.64
N GLU A 131 2.44 -23.69 -5.71
CA GLU A 131 1.26 -24.51 -6.04
C GLU A 131 0.13 -24.31 -5.03
N ILE A 132 0.45 -24.35 -3.73
CA ILE A 132 -0.53 -24.13 -2.67
C ILE A 132 -1.10 -22.70 -2.76
N LEU A 133 -0.28 -21.69 -3.07
CA LEU A 133 -0.74 -20.30 -3.25
C LEU A 133 -1.70 -20.19 -4.43
N ARG A 134 -1.37 -20.76 -5.58
CA ARG A 134 -2.22 -20.79 -6.78
C ARG A 134 -3.53 -21.52 -6.51
N GLY A 135 -3.49 -22.72 -5.96
CA GLY A 135 -4.68 -23.51 -5.62
C GLY A 135 -5.62 -22.78 -4.65
N ARG A 136 -5.08 -22.07 -3.66
CA ARG A 136 -5.90 -21.23 -2.76
C ARG A 136 -6.48 -20.00 -3.46
N HIS A 137 -5.72 -19.37 -4.34
CA HIS A 137 -6.20 -18.24 -5.13
C HIS A 137 -7.38 -18.64 -6.01
N ASP A 138 -7.27 -19.75 -6.71
CA ASP A 138 -8.29 -20.27 -7.61
C ASP A 138 -9.54 -20.74 -6.85
N ALA A 139 -9.36 -21.44 -5.72
CA ALA A 139 -10.46 -21.91 -4.86
C ALA A 139 -11.29 -20.75 -4.29
N PHE A 140 -10.70 -19.57 -4.09
CA PHE A 140 -11.39 -18.39 -3.57
C PHE A 140 -11.82 -17.40 -4.65
N ASN A 141 -11.61 -17.68 -5.94
CA ASN A 141 -11.91 -16.79 -7.07
C ASN A 141 -11.44 -15.35 -6.80
N LEU A 142 -10.25 -15.19 -6.27
CA LEU A 142 -9.70 -13.89 -5.93
C LEU A 142 -9.34 -13.14 -7.21
N SER A 143 -10.00 -12.00 -7.47
CA SER A 143 -9.61 -11.16 -8.61
C SER A 143 -8.26 -10.47 -8.33
N HIS A 144 -7.40 -10.36 -9.35
CA HIS A 144 -6.14 -9.62 -9.27
C HIS A 144 -6.35 -8.09 -9.17
N GLU A 145 -7.55 -7.61 -9.47
CA GLU A 145 -7.87 -6.18 -9.44
C GLU A 145 -8.00 -5.65 -8.02
N ARG A 146 -7.41 -4.48 -7.77
CA ARG A 146 -7.63 -3.74 -6.53
C ARG A 146 -9.07 -3.23 -6.49
N GLN A 147 -9.91 -3.83 -5.64
CA GLN A 147 -11.33 -3.48 -5.50
C GLN A 147 -11.61 -2.39 -4.46
N SER A 148 -10.59 -1.59 -4.09
CA SER A 148 -10.72 -0.62 -2.98
C SER A 148 -11.80 0.45 -3.19
N ASN A 149 -12.15 0.77 -4.44
CA ASN A 149 -13.14 1.81 -4.78
C ASN A 149 -14.36 1.25 -5.54
N LYS A 150 -14.54 -0.07 -5.58
CA LYS A 150 -15.61 -0.71 -6.37
C LYS A 150 -17.02 -0.49 -5.80
N HIS A 151 -17.15 -0.22 -4.51
CA HIS A 151 -18.44 -0.08 -3.84
C HIS A 151 -18.61 1.34 -3.28
N LEU A 152 -19.86 1.83 -3.26
CA LEU A 152 -20.22 3.19 -2.89
C LEU A 152 -19.58 3.66 -1.56
N PHE A 153 -19.56 2.81 -0.55
CA PHE A 153 -19.06 3.17 0.78
C PHE A 153 -17.61 2.74 1.03
N SER A 154 -16.91 2.25 0.00
CA SER A 154 -15.50 1.86 0.15
C SER A 154 -14.66 3.04 0.63
N THR A 155 -13.89 2.83 1.69
CA THR A 155 -13.02 3.82 2.36
C THR A 155 -13.72 4.96 3.09
N LEU A 156 -15.02 5.20 2.87
CA LEU A 156 -15.76 6.32 3.47
C LEU A 156 -16.11 6.05 4.94
N ILE A 157 -16.55 4.83 5.27
CA ILE A 157 -16.93 4.50 6.63
C ILE A 157 -15.69 4.16 7.44
N LYS A 158 -15.45 4.89 8.54
CA LYS A 158 -14.31 4.70 9.44
C LYS A 158 -14.77 4.17 10.79
N CYS A 159 -14.00 3.28 11.37
CA CYS A 159 -14.22 2.80 12.71
C CYS A 159 -13.75 3.84 13.73
N LYS A 160 -14.64 4.26 14.64
CA LYS A 160 -14.33 5.24 15.69
C LYS A 160 -13.27 4.72 16.67
N GLU A 161 -13.25 3.41 16.94
CA GLU A 161 -12.36 2.81 17.92
C GLU A 161 -10.92 2.61 17.41
N CYS A 162 -10.76 2.15 16.16
CA CYS A 162 -9.43 1.81 15.64
C CYS A 162 -9.00 2.63 14.42
N GLY A 163 -9.84 3.55 13.92
CA GLY A 163 -9.56 4.39 12.75
C GLY A 163 -9.58 3.66 11.39
N TRP A 164 -9.66 2.32 11.37
CA TRP A 164 -9.67 1.55 10.13
C TRP A 164 -10.99 1.70 9.39
N SER A 165 -10.92 1.61 8.06
CA SER A 165 -12.13 1.62 7.24
C SER A 165 -12.97 0.37 7.48
N PHE A 166 -14.28 0.50 7.32
CA PHE A 166 -15.15 -0.66 7.21
C PHE A 166 -14.92 -1.35 5.86
N ARG A 167 -15.08 -2.67 5.85
CA ARG A 167 -15.02 -3.49 4.65
C ARG A 167 -16.37 -4.13 4.36
N ARG A 168 -16.71 -4.21 3.09
CA ARG A 168 -17.89 -4.91 2.62
C ARG A 168 -17.71 -6.42 2.77
N THR A 169 -18.70 -7.08 3.32
CA THR A 169 -18.77 -8.55 3.42
C THR A 169 -20.07 -9.01 2.82
N VAL A 170 -20.01 -10.02 1.95
CA VAL A 170 -21.18 -10.66 1.35
C VAL A 170 -21.24 -12.07 1.90
N ARG A 171 -22.41 -12.46 2.40
CA ARG A 171 -22.67 -13.82 2.84
C ARG A 171 -23.97 -14.31 2.23
N THR A 172 -23.89 -15.40 1.51
CA THR A 172 -25.04 -16.05 0.87
C THR A 172 -25.37 -17.33 1.62
N TYR A 173 -26.57 -17.38 2.17
CA TYR A 173 -27.19 -18.58 2.71
C TYR A 173 -28.45 -18.89 1.87
N LYS A 174 -29.67 -18.86 2.48
CA LYS A 174 -30.94 -18.80 1.71
C LYS A 174 -31.09 -17.44 1.03
N ASN A 175 -30.68 -16.37 1.72
CA ASN A 175 -30.65 -14.98 1.22
C ASN A 175 -29.19 -14.47 1.20
N THR A 176 -28.93 -13.48 0.35
CA THR A 176 -27.63 -12.79 0.30
C THR A 176 -27.70 -11.56 1.21
N TYR A 177 -26.79 -11.51 2.16
CA TYR A 177 -26.64 -10.38 3.08
C TYR A 177 -25.36 -9.61 2.74
N VAL A 178 -25.50 -8.31 2.58
CA VAL A 178 -24.39 -7.39 2.29
C VAL A 178 -24.21 -6.46 3.47
N ARG A 179 -23.07 -6.59 4.15
CA ARG A 179 -22.82 -5.90 5.40
C ARG A 179 -21.46 -5.25 5.41
N TRP A 180 -21.36 -4.15 6.12
CA TRP A 180 -20.11 -3.44 6.39
C TRP A 180 -19.65 -3.69 7.81
N VAL A 181 -18.41 -4.12 7.97
CA VAL A 181 -17.81 -4.46 9.26
C VAL A 181 -16.43 -3.82 9.39
N CYS A 182 -16.00 -3.54 10.61
CA CYS A 182 -14.68 -2.99 10.85
C CYS A 182 -13.57 -3.91 10.30
N SER A 183 -12.72 -3.41 9.41
CA SER A 183 -11.65 -4.19 8.80
C SER A 183 -10.56 -4.56 9.78
N GLY A 184 -10.30 -3.72 10.80
CA GLY A 184 -9.36 -4.03 11.87
C GLY A 184 -9.77 -5.27 12.63
N ARG A 185 -11.02 -5.31 13.14
CA ARG A 185 -11.56 -6.46 13.85
C ARG A 185 -11.69 -7.70 12.95
N ASN A 186 -12.22 -7.53 11.75
CA ASN A 186 -12.48 -8.65 10.85
C ASN A 186 -11.20 -9.28 10.25
N GLY A 187 -10.15 -8.48 10.06
CA GLY A 187 -8.88 -8.96 9.48
C GLY A 187 -7.80 -9.35 10.49
N ARG A 188 -7.88 -8.82 11.73
CA ARG A 188 -6.84 -9.02 12.75
C ARG A 188 -7.35 -9.69 14.03
N GLY A 189 -8.64 -10.01 14.09
CA GLY A 189 -9.26 -10.66 15.24
C GLY A 189 -9.90 -9.69 16.23
N VAL A 190 -10.55 -10.29 17.22
CA VAL A 190 -11.37 -9.59 18.24
C VAL A 190 -10.55 -8.64 19.09
N ASP A 191 -9.31 -9.02 19.38
CA ASP A 191 -8.42 -8.25 20.26
C ASP A 191 -7.87 -6.97 19.61
N SER A 192 -7.96 -6.88 18.28
CA SER A 192 -7.45 -5.70 17.54
C SER A 192 -8.41 -4.52 17.54
N CYS A 193 -9.71 -4.75 17.78
CA CYS A 193 -10.72 -3.71 17.85
C CYS A 193 -11.97 -4.20 18.59
N PRO A 194 -12.44 -3.49 19.64
CA PRO A 194 -13.64 -3.85 20.38
C PRO A 194 -14.94 -3.64 19.60
N ASN A 195 -14.90 -2.86 18.52
CA ASN A 195 -16.08 -2.51 17.73
C ASN A 195 -16.75 -3.76 17.13
N LYS A 196 -17.98 -4.03 17.54
CA LYS A 196 -18.83 -5.14 17.04
C LYS A 196 -19.90 -4.66 16.05
N THR A 197 -19.93 -3.38 15.72
CA THR A 197 -20.94 -2.79 14.86
C THR A 197 -20.90 -3.43 13.47
N VAL A 198 -22.04 -3.87 13.04
CA VAL A 198 -22.31 -4.38 11.68
C VAL A 198 -23.35 -3.45 11.09
N VAL A 199 -23.06 -2.89 9.93
CA VAL A 199 -23.98 -2.00 9.21
C VAL A 199 -24.49 -2.73 7.98
N ASP A 200 -25.80 -2.86 7.85
CA ASP A 200 -26.44 -3.40 6.66
C ASP A 200 -26.38 -2.38 5.52
N GLU A 201 -26.07 -2.83 4.30
CA GLU A 201 -25.87 -1.93 3.17
C GLU A 201 -27.19 -1.28 2.71
N GLU A 202 -28.29 -2.04 2.73
CA GLU A 202 -29.61 -1.55 2.31
C GLU A 202 -30.14 -0.51 3.29
N GLU A 203 -30.09 -0.80 4.59
CA GLU A 203 -30.48 0.15 5.64
C GLU A 203 -29.68 1.46 5.56
N LEU A 204 -28.37 1.35 5.30
CA LEU A 204 -27.51 2.53 5.15
C LEU A 204 -27.88 3.38 3.93
N ILE A 205 -28.24 2.73 2.81
CA ILE A 205 -28.70 3.42 1.60
C ILE A 205 -30.03 4.13 1.85
N GLU A 206 -30.99 3.48 2.50
CA GLU A 206 -32.30 4.05 2.81
C GLU A 206 -32.16 5.31 3.69
N VAL A 207 -31.38 5.22 4.77
CA VAL A 207 -31.13 6.36 5.67
C VAL A 207 -30.48 7.53 4.94
N LEU A 208 -29.51 7.24 4.05
CA LEU A 208 -28.86 8.30 3.26
C LEU A 208 -29.82 8.89 2.21
N GLN A 209 -30.66 8.10 1.58
CA GLN A 209 -31.66 8.60 0.65
C GLN A 209 -32.66 9.52 1.35
N GLU A 210 -33.13 9.14 2.53
CA GLU A 210 -34.00 9.99 3.34
C GLU A 210 -33.30 11.30 3.73
N TYR A 211 -32.07 11.22 4.21
CA TYR A 211 -31.25 12.40 4.55
C TYR A 211 -31.10 13.34 3.36
N PHE A 212 -30.66 12.84 2.20
CA PHE A 212 -30.49 13.67 1.01
C PHE A 212 -31.81 14.24 0.50
N THR A 213 -32.90 13.47 0.58
CA THR A 213 -34.23 13.97 0.22
C THR A 213 -34.61 15.15 1.10
N ASN A 214 -34.37 15.07 2.41
CA ASN A 214 -34.67 16.13 3.35
C ASN A 214 -33.77 17.37 3.13
N VAL A 215 -32.47 17.17 2.82
CA VAL A 215 -31.54 18.23 2.45
C VAL A 215 -31.98 18.91 1.15
N LEU A 216 -32.39 18.14 0.14
CA LEU A 216 -32.82 18.67 -1.15
C LEU A 216 -34.18 19.41 -1.09
N LYS A 217 -35.07 19.06 -0.16
CA LYS A 217 -36.27 19.86 0.11
C LYS A 217 -35.93 21.29 0.54
N GLN A 218 -34.75 21.52 1.08
CA GLN A 218 -34.24 22.84 1.49
C GLN A 218 -33.29 23.47 0.46
N LYS A 219 -33.45 23.17 -0.83
CA LYS A 219 -32.57 23.61 -1.94
C LYS A 219 -32.04 25.03 -1.82
N LYS A 220 -32.95 25.97 -1.56
CA LYS A 220 -32.56 27.41 -1.49
C LYS A 220 -31.54 27.70 -0.40
N LYS A 221 -31.68 27.09 0.78
CA LYS A 221 -30.74 27.27 1.91
C LYS A 221 -29.38 26.64 1.61
N VAL A 222 -29.40 25.41 1.04
CA VAL A 222 -28.17 24.69 0.68
C VAL A 222 -27.40 25.45 -0.41
N ILE A 223 -28.09 25.88 -1.46
CA ILE A 223 -27.48 26.67 -2.55
C ILE A 223 -26.89 27.97 -2.00
N ALA A 224 -27.62 28.69 -1.15
CA ALA A 224 -27.12 29.94 -0.56
C ALA A 224 -25.87 29.70 0.30
N HIS A 225 -25.85 28.61 1.08
CA HIS A 225 -24.69 28.27 1.88
C HIS A 225 -23.47 27.92 1.02
N VAL A 226 -23.65 27.07 0.00
CA VAL A 226 -22.58 26.70 -0.93
C VAL A 226 -22.04 27.92 -1.68
N VAL A 227 -22.92 28.80 -2.17
CA VAL A 227 -22.51 30.01 -2.87
C VAL A 227 -21.73 30.94 -1.94
N ASN A 228 -22.18 31.12 -0.71
CA ASN A 228 -21.46 31.94 0.28
C ASN A 228 -20.08 31.41 0.62
N GLU A 229 -19.97 30.07 0.84
CA GLU A 229 -18.67 29.44 1.11
C GLU A 229 -17.75 29.53 -0.11
N PHE A 230 -18.27 29.32 -1.31
CA PHE A 230 -17.50 29.46 -2.55
C PHE A 230 -16.98 30.88 -2.72
N GLN A 231 -17.84 31.91 -2.49
CA GLN A 231 -17.44 33.31 -2.55
C GLN A 231 -16.37 33.64 -1.50
N ARG A 232 -16.48 33.08 -0.28
CA ARG A 232 -15.48 33.26 0.78
C ARG A 232 -14.12 32.73 0.37
N VAL A 233 -14.09 31.48 -0.16
CA VAL A 233 -12.85 30.84 -0.62
C VAL A 233 -12.26 31.55 -1.83
N TYR A 234 -13.11 32.05 -2.73
CA TYR A 234 -12.67 32.78 -3.93
C TYR A 234 -12.05 34.14 -3.59
N LYS A 235 -12.65 34.87 -2.66
CA LYS A 235 -12.08 36.16 -2.17
C LYS A 235 -10.73 35.94 -1.48
N ALA A 236 -10.62 34.91 -0.62
CA ALA A 236 -9.36 34.60 0.03
C ALA A 236 -8.26 34.17 -0.97
N LYS A 237 -8.64 33.61 -2.13
CA LYS A 237 -7.71 33.29 -3.21
C LYS A 237 -7.25 34.51 -4.00
N ASP A 238 -8.13 35.47 -4.21
CA ASP A 238 -7.78 36.73 -4.88
C ASP A 238 -6.82 37.58 -4.02
N GLU A 239 -7.02 37.65 -2.72
CA GLU A 239 -6.09 38.32 -1.79
C GLU A 239 -4.68 37.67 -1.85
N ASN A 240 -4.59 36.35 -1.93
CA ASN A 240 -3.30 35.64 -2.09
C ASN A 240 -2.64 35.97 -3.45
N VAL A 241 -3.40 36.09 -4.53
CA VAL A 241 -2.86 36.42 -5.87
C VAL A 241 -2.33 37.85 -5.91
N GLU A 242 -2.96 38.76 -5.19
CA GLU A 242 -2.51 40.15 -5.07
C GLU A 242 -1.23 40.27 -4.26
N TYR A 243 -1.13 39.53 -3.15
CA TYR A 243 0.10 39.41 -2.34
C TYR A 243 1.26 38.75 -3.11
N GLU A 244 1.01 37.73 -3.92
CA GLU A 244 2.02 37.15 -4.81
C GLU A 244 2.53 38.14 -5.87
N LYS A 245 1.67 38.98 -6.41
CA LYS A 245 2.06 40.04 -7.37
C LYS A 245 2.96 41.09 -6.70
N GLU A 246 2.63 41.51 -5.50
CA GLU A 246 3.46 42.46 -4.73
C GLU A 246 4.84 41.86 -4.42
N LEU A 247 4.90 40.60 -3.94
CA LEU A 247 6.15 39.89 -3.66
C LEU A 247 7.04 39.77 -4.92
N ASN A 248 6.44 39.40 -6.04
CA ASN A 248 7.16 39.27 -7.30
C ASN A 248 7.70 40.61 -7.81
N ALA A 249 6.96 41.71 -7.62
CA ALA A 249 7.39 43.06 -7.96
C ALA A 249 8.58 43.51 -7.07
N GLU A 250 8.57 43.18 -5.80
CA GLU A 250 9.66 43.48 -4.87
C GLU A 250 10.92 42.66 -5.19
N LEU A 251 10.76 41.37 -5.53
CA LEU A 251 11.83 40.48 -5.97
C LEU A 251 12.50 40.99 -7.26
N ALA A 252 11.71 41.49 -8.22
CA ALA A 252 12.23 42.08 -9.46
C ALA A 252 13.06 43.37 -9.17
N LYS A 253 12.62 44.22 -8.22
CA LYS A 253 13.38 45.43 -7.78
C LYS A 253 14.71 45.04 -7.16
N LEU A 254 14.74 44.06 -6.28
CA LEU A 254 15.96 43.56 -5.62
C LEU A 254 16.94 42.93 -6.63
N GLN A 255 16.43 42.18 -7.61
CA GLN A 255 17.25 41.63 -8.69
C GLN A 255 17.92 42.71 -9.55
N LYS A 256 17.16 43.77 -9.89
CA LYS A 256 17.68 44.92 -10.63
C LYS A 256 18.75 45.69 -9.85
N THR A 257 18.53 45.88 -8.56
CA THR A 257 19.51 46.48 -7.66
C THR A 257 20.79 45.66 -7.57
N ARG A 258 20.67 44.35 -7.45
CA ARG A 258 21.82 43.42 -7.46
C ARG A 258 22.61 43.50 -8.77
N GLN A 259 21.93 43.56 -9.93
CA GLN A 259 22.59 43.71 -11.21
C GLN A 259 23.35 45.04 -11.32
N ASN A 260 22.78 46.12 -10.84
CA ASN A 260 23.43 47.46 -10.85
C ASN A 260 24.68 47.47 -9.95
N ILE A 261 24.64 46.83 -8.79
CA ILE A 261 25.80 46.69 -7.90
C ILE A 261 26.92 45.86 -8.59
N TRP A 262 26.55 44.79 -9.29
CA TRP A 262 27.53 43.95 -10.02
C TRP A 262 28.20 44.72 -11.17
N ILE A 263 27.46 45.58 -11.85
CA ILE A 263 28.01 46.46 -12.91
C ILE A 263 28.98 47.45 -12.32
N CYS A 264 28.68 48.07 -11.17
CA CYS A 264 29.57 49.02 -10.48
C CYS A 264 30.86 48.32 -10.01
N ILE A 265 30.81 47.10 -9.51
CA ILE A 265 32.01 46.35 -9.05
C ILE A 265 32.91 45.92 -10.22
N ARG A 266 32.39 45.79 -11.42
CA ARG A 266 33.17 45.46 -12.62
C ARG A 266 33.84 46.66 -13.31
N MET A 267 33.52 47.86 -12.89
CA MET A 267 34.08 49.11 -13.45
C MET A 267 35.16 49.73 -12.57
N ILE A 268 35.51 49.09 -11.45
CA ILE A 268 36.66 49.41 -10.60
C ILE A 268 37.74 48.35 -10.81
#